data_35ad5c67ab6e25045fca4b4e1b021628
#
_entry.id   35ad5c67ab6e25045fca4b4e1b021628
#
_cell.length_a   1.000
_cell.length_b   1.000
_cell.length_c   1.000
_cell.angle_alpha   90.00
_cell.angle_beta   90.00
_cell.angle_gamma   90.00
#
_symmetry.space_group_name_H-M   'P 1'
#
loop_
_entity.id
_entity.type
_entity.pdbx_description
1 polymer ?
#
loop_
_entity_poly.entity_id
_entity_poly.type
_entity_poly.pdbx_seq_one_letter_code
_entity_poly.pdbx_strand_id
1 'polypeptide(L)'
;MGRRVRPFAEQDYTAYARIASIAQGERINAAEARATDARWDPTRYDRLRVVAVDEEDAPLGYGEIRQEPSRVDPRRYFIRLGVDPASRRRGIGAAIWERLATELGKRRAEVACLWAFDATACQTFITKRGFVEVTRTYAQVRAIASAPLPTPALEERVTSTGIQITTLAAVRDALGEDALEPVWELHSACRLDHAALGRATPQPFAEWLSDNVTDAAALPDAYFVALDGARYVGVSSVRRDGEDTLRIGITGVLPGYRRRGIARLLTVRVHAWAKAHGSSEIHTETTKESTAMLALNDSLGYPIVASWGGYELRLGG
;
A
#
# COMPACT_ATOMS: atom_id res chain seq x y z
N MET A 1 -23.77 31.19 3.64
CA MET A 1 -22.36 30.88 3.47
C MET A 1 -22.20 30.15 2.14
N GLY A 2 -21.73 30.86 1.13
CA GLY A 2 -21.47 30.34 -0.21
C GLY A 2 -20.35 29.30 -0.16
N ARG A 3 -20.61 28.12 -0.70
CA ARG A 3 -19.62 27.04 -0.80
C ARG A 3 -19.28 26.90 -2.27
N ARG A 4 -18.02 27.09 -2.61
CA ARG A 4 -17.54 26.88 -3.97
C ARG A 4 -16.60 25.68 -4.00
N VAL A 5 -16.80 24.79 -4.95
CA VAL A 5 -15.84 23.71 -5.25
C VAL A 5 -15.15 24.08 -6.56
N ARG A 6 -13.83 24.25 -6.51
CA ARG A 6 -13.01 24.63 -7.65
C ARG A 6 -11.89 23.61 -7.91
N PRO A 7 -11.24 23.63 -9.09
CA PRO A 7 -10.03 22.87 -9.33
C PRO A 7 -8.96 23.18 -8.30
N PHE A 8 -8.15 22.16 -7.96
CA PHE A 8 -6.98 22.28 -7.10
C PHE A 8 -5.92 23.16 -7.79
N ALA A 9 -5.23 23.97 -7.01
CA ALA A 9 -4.16 24.85 -7.48
C ALA A 9 -2.94 24.79 -6.56
N GLU A 10 -1.83 25.38 -7.00
CA GLU A 10 -0.53 25.33 -6.29
C GLU A 10 -0.61 25.84 -4.83
N GLN A 11 -1.40 26.89 -4.59
CA GLN A 11 -1.60 27.46 -3.25
C GLN A 11 -2.29 26.52 -2.27
N ASP A 12 -2.94 25.45 -2.75
CA ASP A 12 -3.74 24.55 -1.93
C ASP A 12 -2.91 23.45 -1.23
N TYR A 13 -1.65 23.22 -1.65
CA TYR A 13 -0.85 22.10 -1.13
C TYR A 13 -0.68 22.11 0.38
N THR A 14 -0.49 23.25 1.02
CA THR A 14 -0.33 23.33 2.48
C THR A 14 -1.59 22.89 3.21
N ALA A 15 -2.75 23.38 2.79
CA ALA A 15 -4.03 22.98 3.37
C ALA A 15 -4.37 21.54 3.01
N TYR A 16 -4.11 21.11 1.77
CA TYR A 16 -4.27 19.72 1.34
C TYR A 16 -3.46 18.77 2.23
N ALA A 17 -2.17 19.01 2.40
CA ALA A 17 -1.30 18.16 3.21
C ALA A 17 -1.82 18.00 4.65
N ARG A 18 -2.24 19.11 5.28
CA ARG A 18 -2.82 19.11 6.62
C ARG A 18 -4.14 18.31 6.69
N ILE A 19 -5.06 18.56 5.76
CA ILE A 19 -6.36 17.89 5.75
C ILE A 19 -6.20 16.41 5.38
N ALA A 20 -5.34 16.09 4.42
CA ALA A 20 -5.06 14.73 3.98
C ALA A 20 -4.39 13.91 5.08
N SER A 21 -3.44 14.49 5.83
CA SER A 21 -2.82 13.81 6.99
C SER A 21 -3.88 13.36 8.00
N ILE A 22 -4.83 14.23 8.32
CA ILE A 22 -5.91 13.90 9.26
C ILE A 22 -6.88 12.87 8.68
N ALA A 23 -7.18 12.98 7.37
CA ALA A 23 -8.15 12.10 6.72
C ALA A 23 -7.60 10.70 6.46
N GLN A 24 -6.29 10.57 6.22
CA GLN A 24 -5.62 9.31 5.88
C GLN A 24 -4.87 8.68 7.07
N GLY A 25 -4.75 9.40 8.19
CA GLY A 25 -4.01 8.93 9.38
C GLY A 25 -2.49 8.84 9.16
N GLU A 26 -1.97 9.47 8.10
CA GLU A 26 -0.56 9.46 7.72
C GLU A 26 0.00 10.88 7.70
N ARG A 27 1.27 11.04 8.04
CA ARG A 27 1.92 12.34 7.95
C ARG A 27 2.27 12.67 6.50
N ILE A 28 1.56 13.63 5.92
CA ILE A 28 1.79 14.14 4.57
C ILE A 28 2.29 15.58 4.70
N ASN A 29 3.42 15.92 4.07
CA ASN A 29 3.85 17.30 3.97
C ASN A 29 3.63 17.86 2.53
N ALA A 30 3.58 19.17 2.40
CA ALA A 30 3.28 19.82 1.14
C ALA A 30 4.36 19.59 0.07
N ALA A 31 5.64 19.49 0.47
CA ALA A 31 6.75 19.25 -0.45
C ALA A 31 6.70 17.83 -1.03
N GLU A 32 6.46 16.84 -0.18
CA GLU A 32 6.28 15.42 -0.60
C GLU A 32 5.06 15.26 -1.51
N ALA A 33 3.95 15.94 -1.19
CA ALA A 33 2.76 15.92 -2.04
C ALA A 33 3.04 16.50 -3.44
N ARG A 34 3.79 17.61 -3.52
CA ARG A 34 4.25 18.17 -4.81
C ARG A 34 5.17 17.23 -5.57
N ALA A 35 6.15 16.65 -4.88
CA ALA A 35 7.09 15.71 -5.50
C ALA A 35 6.38 14.46 -6.04
N THR A 36 5.36 13.97 -5.33
CA THR A 36 4.50 12.88 -5.80
C THR A 36 3.69 13.29 -7.03
N ASP A 37 3.12 14.49 -7.02
CA ASP A 37 2.34 15.01 -8.14
C ASP A 37 3.21 15.28 -9.39
N ALA A 38 4.45 15.71 -9.22
CA ALA A 38 5.40 15.92 -10.31
C ALA A 38 5.78 14.61 -11.04
N ARG A 39 5.67 13.46 -10.36
CA ARG A 39 5.91 12.13 -10.96
C ARG A 39 4.67 11.51 -11.61
N TRP A 40 3.51 12.18 -11.48
CA TRP A 40 2.28 11.69 -12.09
C TRP A 40 2.33 11.83 -13.61
N ASP A 41 2.09 10.74 -14.32
CA ASP A 41 2.02 10.74 -15.79
C ASP A 41 0.56 10.91 -16.26
N PRO A 42 0.16 12.13 -16.65
CA PRO A 42 -1.22 12.42 -17.08
C PRO A 42 -1.55 11.84 -18.46
N THR A 43 -0.56 11.33 -19.20
CA THR A 43 -0.79 10.68 -20.49
C THR A 43 -1.23 9.22 -20.33
N ARG A 44 -0.90 8.61 -19.20
CA ARG A 44 -1.22 7.22 -18.89
C ARG A 44 -2.38 7.09 -17.91
N TYR A 45 -2.51 8.03 -16.97
CA TYR A 45 -3.44 7.91 -15.85
C TYR A 45 -4.24 9.19 -15.64
N ASP A 46 -5.56 9.08 -15.71
CA ASP A 46 -6.44 10.22 -15.45
C ASP A 46 -6.51 10.53 -13.94
N ARG A 47 -6.51 11.82 -13.63
CA ARG A 47 -6.66 12.33 -12.27
C ARG A 47 -7.35 13.70 -12.28
N LEU A 48 -8.25 13.88 -11.33
CA LEU A 48 -8.83 15.19 -11.02
C LEU A 48 -8.75 15.42 -9.52
N ARG A 49 -8.25 16.59 -9.11
CA ARG A 49 -8.32 17.05 -7.71
C ARG A 49 -9.08 18.36 -7.64
N VAL A 50 -9.93 18.50 -6.62
CA VAL A 50 -10.75 19.69 -6.36
C VAL A 50 -10.61 20.08 -4.89
N VAL A 51 -10.90 21.36 -4.60
CA VAL A 51 -11.00 21.88 -3.23
C VAL A 51 -12.35 22.57 -3.03
N ALA A 52 -12.92 22.38 -1.84
CA ALA A 52 -14.02 23.21 -1.37
C ALA A 52 -13.44 24.37 -0.57
N VAL A 53 -13.88 25.57 -0.86
CA VAL A 53 -13.38 26.81 -0.26
C VAL A 53 -14.49 27.63 0.34
N ASP A 54 -14.16 28.52 1.28
CA ASP A 54 -15.05 29.56 1.80
C ASP A 54 -15.11 30.79 0.89
N GLU A 55 -15.64 31.90 1.41
CA GLU A 55 -15.81 33.17 0.66
C GLU A 55 -14.46 33.87 0.43
N GLU A 56 -13.48 33.64 1.29
CA GLU A 56 -12.11 34.16 1.21
C GLU A 56 -11.16 33.23 0.42
N ASP A 57 -11.69 32.20 -0.25
CA ASP A 57 -10.96 31.17 -1.00
C ASP A 57 -10.07 30.26 -0.13
N ALA A 58 -10.28 30.20 1.20
CA ALA A 58 -9.54 29.31 2.09
C ALA A 58 -10.05 27.88 1.99
N PRO A 59 -9.16 26.85 1.85
CA PRO A 59 -9.56 25.46 1.69
C PRO A 59 -10.18 24.85 2.95
N LEU A 60 -11.39 24.33 2.81
CA LEU A 60 -12.17 23.63 3.84
C LEU A 60 -12.17 22.10 3.69
N GLY A 61 -11.81 21.61 2.51
CA GLY A 61 -11.75 20.20 2.20
C GLY A 61 -11.26 19.97 0.78
N TYR A 62 -10.88 18.74 0.48
CA TYR A 62 -10.46 18.33 -0.85
C TYR A 62 -11.18 17.06 -1.30
N GLY A 63 -11.23 16.84 -2.60
CA GLY A 63 -11.64 15.59 -3.22
C GLY A 63 -10.74 15.26 -4.39
N GLU A 64 -10.47 13.98 -4.59
CA GLU A 64 -9.70 13.48 -5.72
C GLU A 64 -10.36 12.25 -6.30
N ILE A 65 -10.40 12.14 -7.63
CA ILE A 65 -10.59 10.90 -8.36
C ILE A 65 -9.34 10.66 -9.18
N ARG A 66 -8.87 9.40 -9.20
CA ARG A 66 -7.69 9.01 -9.97
C ARG A 66 -7.75 7.55 -10.40
N GLN A 67 -7.14 7.24 -11.51
CA GLN A 67 -6.77 5.87 -11.82
C GLN A 67 -5.59 5.46 -10.95
N GLU A 68 -5.48 4.18 -10.60
CA GLU A 68 -4.40 3.68 -9.76
C GLU A 68 -3.37 2.93 -10.62
N PRO A 69 -2.12 3.42 -10.73
CA PRO A 69 -1.08 2.78 -11.56
C PRO A 69 -0.85 1.30 -11.26
N SER A 70 -0.98 0.91 -10.00
CA SER A 70 -0.84 -0.49 -9.57
C SER A 70 -2.08 -1.36 -9.86
N ARG A 71 -3.16 -0.78 -10.41
CA ARG A 71 -4.46 -1.46 -10.69
C ARG A 71 -5.13 -0.84 -11.91
N VAL A 72 -4.46 -0.93 -13.05
CA VAL A 72 -4.93 -0.27 -14.28
C VAL A 72 -6.22 -0.90 -14.78
N ASP A 73 -7.30 -0.12 -14.66
CA ASP A 73 -8.59 -0.36 -15.25
C ASP A 73 -9.15 1.02 -15.66
N PRO A 74 -9.38 1.27 -16.96
CA PRO A 74 -9.75 2.60 -17.45
C PRO A 74 -11.10 3.12 -16.94
N ARG A 75 -11.95 2.22 -16.42
CA ARG A 75 -13.28 2.57 -15.89
C ARG A 75 -13.38 2.49 -14.37
N ARG A 76 -12.25 2.24 -13.68
CA ARG A 76 -12.15 2.19 -12.22
C ARG A 76 -11.40 3.39 -11.69
N TYR A 77 -12.01 4.12 -10.77
CA TYR A 77 -11.44 5.32 -10.16
C TYR A 77 -11.35 5.19 -8.66
N PHE A 78 -10.20 5.55 -8.10
CA PHE A 78 -10.00 5.67 -6.66
C PHE A 78 -10.34 7.08 -6.20
N ILE A 79 -11.07 7.15 -5.09
CA ILE A 79 -11.53 8.40 -4.50
C ILE A 79 -10.77 8.66 -3.21
N ARG A 80 -10.32 9.89 -3.05
CA ARG A 80 -9.89 10.45 -1.77
C ARG A 80 -10.75 11.67 -1.47
N LEU A 81 -11.22 11.78 -0.23
CA LEU A 81 -12.02 12.91 0.23
C LEU A 81 -11.67 13.22 1.69
N GLY A 82 -11.30 14.46 1.95
CA GLY A 82 -11.03 14.95 3.30
C GLY A 82 -11.73 16.28 3.55
N VAL A 83 -12.26 16.46 4.76
CA VAL A 83 -12.83 17.73 5.22
C VAL A 83 -12.14 18.12 6.51
N ASP A 84 -11.69 19.37 6.56
CA ASP A 84 -11.12 19.97 7.77
C ASP A 84 -12.01 19.71 8.99
N PRO A 85 -11.50 19.19 10.10
CA PRO A 85 -12.31 18.88 11.29
C PRO A 85 -13.20 20.02 11.74
N ALA A 86 -12.68 21.26 11.75
CA ALA A 86 -13.43 22.45 12.15
C ALA A 86 -14.58 22.81 11.18
N SER A 87 -14.56 22.24 9.97
CA SER A 87 -15.54 22.51 8.91
C SER A 87 -16.47 21.33 8.62
N ARG A 88 -16.36 20.25 9.37
CA ARG A 88 -17.23 19.06 9.24
C ARG A 88 -18.69 19.37 9.59
N ARG A 89 -19.60 18.49 9.14
CA ARG A 89 -21.06 18.58 9.38
C ARG A 89 -21.74 19.82 8.79
N ARG A 90 -21.05 20.52 7.89
CA ARG A 90 -21.53 21.70 7.18
C ARG A 90 -21.91 21.43 5.71
N GLY A 91 -21.99 20.17 5.29
CA GLY A 91 -22.31 19.75 3.91
C GLY A 91 -21.14 19.83 2.92
N ILE A 92 -19.92 20.17 3.37
CA ILE A 92 -18.74 20.30 2.51
C ILE A 92 -18.39 18.99 1.80
N GLY A 93 -18.35 17.88 2.55
CA GLY A 93 -18.11 16.57 1.98
C GLY A 93 -19.17 16.16 0.94
N ALA A 94 -20.44 16.57 1.14
CA ALA A 94 -21.48 16.33 0.14
C ALA A 94 -21.23 17.12 -1.15
N ALA A 95 -20.90 18.42 -1.05
CA ALA A 95 -20.61 19.25 -2.22
C ALA A 95 -19.39 18.74 -3.00
N ILE A 96 -18.33 18.31 -2.29
CA ILE A 96 -17.18 17.68 -2.95
C ILE A 96 -17.59 16.40 -3.67
N TRP A 97 -18.35 15.52 -3.00
CA TRP A 97 -18.82 14.28 -3.60
C TRP A 97 -19.68 14.51 -4.85
N GLU A 98 -20.61 15.44 -4.83
CA GLU A 98 -21.46 15.79 -5.97
C GLU A 98 -20.62 16.22 -7.18
N ARG A 99 -19.57 17.00 -6.92
CA ARG A 99 -18.62 17.37 -7.98
C ARG A 99 -17.86 16.15 -8.51
N LEU A 100 -17.34 15.28 -7.65
CA LEU A 100 -16.63 14.07 -8.07
C LEU A 100 -17.55 13.10 -8.81
N ALA A 101 -18.79 12.89 -8.35
CA ALA A 101 -19.77 12.03 -8.99
C ALA A 101 -20.11 12.51 -10.41
N THR A 102 -20.28 13.83 -10.59
CA THR A 102 -20.47 14.42 -11.93
C THR A 102 -19.28 14.14 -12.85
N GLU A 103 -18.06 14.24 -12.33
CA GLU A 103 -16.84 14.00 -13.12
C GLU A 103 -16.64 12.51 -13.43
N LEU A 104 -17.01 11.61 -12.53
CA LEU A 104 -17.04 10.16 -12.78
C LEU A 104 -18.02 9.80 -13.90
N GLY A 105 -19.20 10.43 -13.91
CA GLY A 105 -20.19 10.23 -14.97
C GLY A 105 -19.66 10.68 -16.34
N LYS A 106 -18.98 11.83 -16.44
CA LYS A 106 -18.34 12.31 -17.69
C LYS A 106 -17.29 11.33 -18.23
N ARG A 107 -16.59 10.63 -17.33
CA ARG A 107 -15.57 9.63 -17.62
C ARG A 107 -16.13 8.24 -17.91
N ARG A 108 -17.45 8.09 -17.82
CA ARG A 108 -18.14 6.79 -17.94
C ARG A 108 -17.50 5.74 -16.99
N ALA A 109 -17.15 6.19 -15.78
CA ALA A 109 -16.62 5.29 -14.76
C ALA A 109 -17.66 4.22 -14.39
N GLU A 110 -17.23 2.97 -14.27
CA GLU A 110 -18.09 1.85 -13.86
C GLU A 110 -17.97 1.54 -12.38
N VAL A 111 -16.79 1.78 -11.80
CA VAL A 111 -16.52 1.51 -10.40
C VAL A 111 -15.76 2.68 -9.76
N ALA A 112 -16.29 3.14 -8.65
CA ALA A 112 -15.59 4.06 -7.76
C ALA A 112 -15.13 3.29 -6.51
N CYS A 113 -13.86 3.44 -6.12
CA CYS A 113 -13.24 2.75 -4.98
C CYS A 113 -12.73 3.76 -3.96
N LEU A 114 -12.71 3.39 -2.70
CA LEU A 114 -12.05 4.15 -1.65
C LEU A 114 -11.59 3.26 -0.49
N TRP A 115 -10.62 3.76 0.26
CA TRP A 115 -10.24 3.24 1.56
C TRP A 115 -10.76 4.16 2.66
N ALA A 116 -11.29 3.60 3.73
CA ALA A 116 -11.82 4.38 4.85
C ALA A 116 -11.54 3.72 6.20
N PHE A 117 -11.08 4.52 7.15
CA PHE A 117 -10.96 4.10 8.55
C PHE A 117 -12.32 3.89 9.22
N ASP A 118 -12.34 3.11 10.29
CA ASP A 118 -13.56 2.73 11.04
C ASP A 118 -14.15 3.87 11.91
N ALA A 119 -14.14 5.09 11.38
CA ALA A 119 -14.79 6.23 12.03
C ALA A 119 -16.29 6.29 11.66
N THR A 120 -17.18 6.29 12.63
CA THR A 120 -18.65 6.27 12.44
C THR A 120 -19.14 7.32 11.42
N ALA A 121 -18.58 8.54 11.48
CA ALA A 121 -18.98 9.61 10.56
C ALA A 121 -18.55 9.29 9.11
N CYS A 122 -17.40 8.67 8.90
CA CYS A 122 -16.90 8.23 7.60
C CYS A 122 -17.78 7.10 7.06
N GLN A 123 -18.04 6.08 7.87
CA GLN A 123 -18.90 4.95 7.54
C GLN A 123 -20.30 5.41 7.12
N THR A 124 -20.93 6.29 7.91
CA THR A 124 -22.25 6.85 7.57
C THR A 124 -22.22 7.63 6.26
N PHE A 125 -21.13 8.36 5.96
CA PHE A 125 -21.00 9.14 4.74
C PHE A 125 -20.93 8.25 3.49
N ILE A 126 -20.13 7.19 3.53
CA ILE A 126 -19.88 6.30 2.39
C ILE A 126 -21.05 5.34 2.16
N THR A 127 -21.62 4.75 3.22
CA THR A 127 -22.77 3.81 3.10
C THR A 127 -24.04 4.51 2.58
N LYS A 128 -24.31 5.75 3.00
CA LYS A 128 -25.42 6.56 2.45
C LYS A 128 -25.28 6.85 0.94
N ARG A 129 -24.10 6.66 0.36
CA ARG A 129 -23.83 6.84 -1.08
C ARG A 129 -23.79 5.52 -1.84
N GLY A 130 -24.13 4.42 -1.18
CA GLY A 130 -24.20 3.11 -1.80
C GLY A 130 -22.86 2.38 -1.92
N PHE A 131 -21.81 2.89 -1.27
CA PHE A 131 -20.56 2.13 -1.18
C PHE A 131 -20.71 0.90 -0.30
N VAL A 132 -20.18 -0.22 -0.77
CA VAL A 132 -20.20 -1.51 -0.07
C VAL A 132 -18.77 -1.91 0.28
N GLU A 133 -18.54 -2.36 1.51
CA GLU A 133 -17.24 -2.92 1.91
C GLU A 133 -17.03 -4.25 1.18
N VAL A 134 -15.95 -4.33 0.41
CA VAL A 134 -15.57 -5.53 -0.35
C VAL A 134 -14.33 -6.19 0.19
N THR A 135 -13.47 -5.45 0.89
CA THR A 135 -12.27 -5.97 1.55
C THR A 135 -11.96 -5.18 2.81
N ARG A 136 -11.03 -5.70 3.63
CA ARG A 136 -10.52 -5.00 4.82
C ARG A 136 -9.03 -5.25 4.95
N THR A 137 -8.28 -4.21 5.28
CA THR A 137 -6.85 -4.29 5.57
C THR A 137 -6.62 -4.13 7.06
N TYR A 138 -5.69 -4.89 7.58
CA TYR A 138 -5.21 -4.86 8.95
C TYR A 138 -3.76 -4.39 8.95
N ALA A 139 -3.48 -3.28 9.63
CA ALA A 139 -2.13 -2.88 9.97
C ALA A 139 -1.67 -3.65 11.20
N GLN A 140 -0.50 -4.23 11.10
CA GLN A 140 0.09 -5.05 12.15
C GLN A 140 1.52 -4.57 12.40
N VAL A 141 1.96 -4.58 13.66
CA VAL A 141 3.28 -4.09 14.07
C VAL A 141 3.96 -5.14 14.93
N ARG A 142 5.25 -5.33 14.72
CA ARG A 142 6.07 -6.23 15.55
C ARG A 142 7.26 -5.49 16.16
N ALA A 143 7.32 -5.42 17.47
CA ALA A 143 8.50 -4.96 18.20
C ALA A 143 9.65 -5.95 18.05
N ILE A 144 10.81 -5.50 17.57
CA ILE A 144 11.95 -6.36 17.23
C ILE A 144 12.64 -6.92 18.45
N ALA A 145 12.64 -6.21 19.57
CA ALA A 145 13.27 -6.68 20.82
C ALA A 145 12.80 -8.10 21.23
N SER A 146 11.51 -8.42 21.01
CA SER A 146 10.90 -9.69 21.35
C SER A 146 10.51 -10.56 20.14
N ALA A 147 10.91 -10.16 18.92
CA ALA A 147 10.56 -10.88 17.70
C ALA A 147 11.25 -12.27 17.65
N PRO A 148 10.54 -13.31 17.18
CA PRO A 148 11.16 -14.61 17.00
C PRO A 148 12.25 -14.57 15.93
N LEU A 149 13.36 -15.26 16.19
CA LEU A 149 14.51 -15.36 15.31
C LEU A 149 14.53 -16.73 14.60
N PRO A 150 15.34 -16.89 13.53
CA PRO A 150 15.57 -18.20 12.93
C PRO A 150 16.05 -19.21 13.97
N THR A 151 15.51 -20.42 13.92
CA THR A 151 15.98 -21.54 14.75
C THR A 151 16.60 -22.61 13.86
N PRO A 152 17.62 -23.37 14.34
CA PRO A 152 18.21 -24.45 13.56
C PRO A 152 17.17 -25.44 13.02
N ALA A 153 16.17 -25.80 13.80
CA ALA A 153 15.10 -26.69 13.40
C ALA A 153 14.22 -26.13 12.26
N LEU A 154 13.96 -24.81 12.25
CA LEU A 154 13.22 -24.17 11.16
C LEU A 154 14.08 -24.10 9.88
N GLU A 155 15.35 -23.76 10.02
CA GLU A 155 16.29 -23.72 8.90
C GLU A 155 16.44 -25.11 8.27
N GLU A 156 16.74 -26.13 9.06
CA GLU A 156 16.87 -27.51 8.60
C GLU A 156 15.58 -28.01 7.92
N ARG A 157 14.43 -27.73 8.51
CA ARG A 157 13.12 -28.08 7.90
C ARG A 157 12.96 -27.53 6.49
N VAL A 158 13.46 -26.34 6.21
CA VAL A 158 13.34 -25.71 4.88
C VAL A 158 14.46 -26.18 3.96
N THR A 159 15.72 -26.17 4.42
CA THR A 159 16.89 -26.48 3.60
C THR A 159 17.01 -27.96 3.24
N SER A 160 16.55 -28.87 4.14
CA SER A 160 16.50 -30.31 3.84
C SER A 160 15.57 -30.67 2.65
N THR A 161 14.70 -29.75 2.23
CA THR A 161 13.89 -29.91 1.02
C THR A 161 14.55 -29.38 -0.25
N GLY A 162 15.85 -29.03 -0.21
CA GLY A 162 16.61 -28.46 -1.32
C GLY A 162 16.45 -26.94 -1.48
N ILE A 163 15.67 -26.28 -0.63
CA ILE A 163 15.46 -24.83 -0.68
C ILE A 163 16.67 -24.09 -0.10
N GLN A 164 17.18 -23.14 -0.84
CA GLN A 164 18.22 -22.21 -0.42
C GLN A 164 17.63 -20.84 -0.15
N ILE A 165 18.16 -20.10 0.85
CA ILE A 165 17.76 -18.73 1.13
C ILE A 165 18.97 -17.81 0.89
N THR A 166 18.76 -16.77 0.11
CA THR A 166 19.74 -15.71 -0.16
C THR A 166 19.09 -14.34 -0.08
N THR A 167 19.85 -13.28 -0.35
CA THR A 167 19.33 -11.89 -0.42
C THR A 167 19.36 -11.35 -1.84
N LEU A 168 18.57 -10.33 -2.11
CA LEU A 168 18.57 -9.62 -3.40
C LEU A 168 19.94 -9.02 -3.68
N ALA A 169 20.62 -8.46 -2.66
CA ALA A 169 21.98 -7.95 -2.79
C ALA A 169 22.94 -9.05 -3.25
N ALA A 170 22.93 -10.21 -2.61
CA ALA A 170 23.81 -11.31 -2.98
C ALA A 170 23.55 -11.83 -4.42
N VAL A 171 22.29 -11.86 -4.87
CA VAL A 171 21.95 -12.19 -6.26
C VAL A 171 22.54 -11.15 -7.22
N ARG A 172 22.31 -9.87 -6.95
CA ARG A 172 22.83 -8.76 -7.76
C ARG A 172 24.35 -8.78 -7.84
N ASP A 173 25.02 -8.94 -6.70
CA ASP A 173 26.50 -8.89 -6.60
C ASP A 173 27.17 -10.09 -7.32
N ALA A 174 26.49 -11.24 -7.34
CA ALA A 174 26.99 -12.43 -8.01
C ALA A 174 26.71 -12.46 -9.52
N LEU A 175 25.57 -11.92 -9.98
CA LEU A 175 25.04 -12.14 -11.33
C LEU A 175 24.71 -10.85 -12.09
N GLY A 176 24.78 -9.68 -11.44
CA GLY A 176 24.41 -8.39 -12.03
C GLY A 176 22.92 -8.05 -11.93
N GLU A 177 22.56 -6.82 -12.29
CA GLU A 177 21.18 -6.32 -12.16
C GLU A 177 20.17 -7.01 -13.07
N ASP A 178 20.59 -7.37 -14.29
CA ASP A 178 19.72 -8.08 -15.25
C ASP A 178 19.27 -9.44 -14.71
N ALA A 179 20.05 -10.07 -13.82
CA ALA A 179 19.70 -11.33 -13.17
C ALA A 179 18.59 -11.18 -12.10
N LEU A 180 18.15 -9.97 -11.81
CA LEU A 180 17.05 -9.70 -10.88
C LEU A 180 15.66 -9.81 -11.52
N GLU A 181 15.57 -9.89 -12.85
CA GLU A 181 14.27 -10.01 -13.55
C GLU A 181 13.46 -11.23 -13.09
N PRO A 182 14.02 -12.44 -12.90
CA PRO A 182 13.29 -13.58 -12.33
C PRO A 182 12.80 -13.36 -10.87
N VAL A 183 13.50 -12.53 -10.08
CA VAL A 183 13.05 -12.14 -8.74
C VAL A 183 11.86 -11.16 -8.82
N TRP A 184 11.91 -10.23 -9.78
CA TRP A 184 10.79 -9.34 -10.08
C TRP A 184 9.55 -10.12 -10.57
N GLU A 185 9.72 -11.12 -11.43
CA GLU A 185 8.63 -12.00 -11.87
C GLU A 185 7.97 -12.72 -10.68
N LEU A 186 8.79 -13.30 -9.77
CA LEU A 186 8.29 -13.91 -8.54
C LEU A 186 7.54 -12.89 -7.66
N HIS A 187 8.12 -11.71 -7.44
CA HIS A 187 7.51 -10.63 -6.67
C HIS A 187 6.14 -10.25 -7.28
N SER A 188 6.11 -10.07 -8.59
CA SER A 188 4.89 -9.73 -9.34
C SER A 188 3.83 -10.83 -9.23
N ALA A 189 4.21 -12.09 -9.38
CA ALA A 189 3.30 -13.23 -9.20
C ALA A 189 2.71 -13.28 -7.80
N CYS A 190 3.52 -13.03 -6.76
CA CYS A 190 3.04 -12.98 -5.38
C CYS A 190 2.11 -11.78 -5.14
N ARG A 191 2.36 -10.61 -5.77
CA ARG A 191 1.46 -9.44 -5.66
C ARG A 191 0.12 -9.65 -6.34
N LEU A 192 0.09 -10.33 -7.48
CA LEU A 192 -1.15 -10.63 -8.22
C LEU A 192 -2.09 -11.54 -7.43
N ASP A 193 -1.55 -12.33 -6.50
CA ASP A 193 -2.32 -13.19 -5.59
C ASP A 193 -3.08 -12.39 -4.51
N HIS A 194 -2.76 -11.10 -4.34
CA HIS A 194 -3.42 -10.19 -3.39
C HIS A 194 -4.52 -9.37 -4.07
N ALA A 195 -5.73 -9.91 -4.10
CA ALA A 195 -6.90 -9.19 -4.61
C ALA A 195 -7.46 -8.22 -3.55
N ALA A 196 -7.25 -6.91 -3.76
CA ALA A 196 -7.93 -5.86 -3.01
C ALA A 196 -8.31 -4.73 -3.96
N LEU A 197 -9.57 -4.30 -3.99
CA LEU A 197 -10.11 -3.20 -4.82
C LEU A 197 -9.68 -3.25 -6.30
N GLY A 198 -9.84 -4.40 -6.94
CA GLY A 198 -9.51 -4.63 -8.35
C GLY A 198 -8.25 -5.46 -8.58
N ARG A 199 -8.06 -5.87 -9.82
CA ARG A 199 -6.92 -6.71 -10.22
C ARG A 199 -5.63 -5.90 -10.17
N ALA A 200 -4.61 -6.39 -9.48
CA ALA A 200 -3.30 -5.78 -9.48
C ALA A 200 -2.68 -5.83 -10.90
N THR A 201 -1.92 -4.81 -11.23
CA THR A 201 -1.11 -4.74 -12.45
C THR A 201 0.36 -4.92 -12.05
N PRO A 202 1.14 -5.74 -12.77
CA PRO A 202 2.58 -5.84 -12.51
C PRO A 202 3.24 -4.45 -12.62
N GLN A 203 4.10 -4.14 -11.67
CA GLN A 203 4.96 -2.97 -11.76
C GLN A 203 6.03 -3.21 -12.84
N PRO A 204 6.37 -2.22 -13.69
CA PRO A 204 7.48 -2.35 -14.62
C PRO A 204 8.78 -2.71 -13.90
N PHE A 205 9.63 -3.54 -14.54
CA PHE A 205 10.89 -4.00 -13.93
C PHE A 205 11.78 -2.83 -13.48
N ALA A 206 11.93 -1.80 -14.31
CA ALA A 206 12.74 -0.63 -13.98
C ALA A 206 12.23 0.13 -12.72
N GLU A 207 10.91 0.24 -12.54
CA GLU A 207 10.31 0.85 -11.35
C GLU A 207 10.52 -0.04 -10.12
N TRP A 208 10.33 -1.36 -10.28
CA TRP A 208 10.59 -2.32 -9.21
C TRP A 208 12.05 -2.32 -8.78
N LEU A 209 12.99 -2.25 -9.74
CA LEU A 209 14.43 -2.16 -9.49
C LEU A 209 14.75 -0.89 -8.71
N SER A 210 14.19 0.25 -9.11
CA SER A 210 14.33 1.50 -8.39
C SER A 210 13.86 1.35 -6.94
N ASP A 211 12.65 0.87 -6.72
CA ASP A 211 12.03 0.79 -5.39
C ASP A 211 12.73 -0.18 -4.43
N ASN A 212 13.37 -1.24 -4.95
CA ASN A 212 13.93 -2.32 -4.13
C ASN A 212 15.46 -2.36 -4.09
N VAL A 213 16.14 -1.62 -4.98
CA VAL A 213 17.61 -1.65 -5.08
C VAL A 213 18.25 -0.27 -4.93
N THR A 214 17.72 0.76 -5.63
CA THR A 214 18.40 2.06 -5.74
C THR A 214 17.77 3.19 -4.91
N ASP A 215 16.52 3.08 -4.52
CA ASP A 215 15.85 4.06 -3.63
C ASP A 215 16.53 4.10 -2.25
N ALA A 216 16.58 5.27 -1.63
CA ALA A 216 17.21 5.46 -0.31
C ALA A 216 16.55 4.62 0.81
N ALA A 217 15.29 4.23 0.65
CA ALA A 217 14.58 3.35 1.57
C ALA A 217 14.74 1.86 1.25
N ALA A 218 15.35 1.51 0.10
CA ALA A 218 15.58 0.12 -0.29
C ALA A 218 16.59 -0.58 0.63
N LEU A 219 16.35 -1.85 0.90
CA LEU A 219 17.19 -2.69 1.74
C LEU A 219 17.42 -4.05 1.04
N PRO A 220 18.22 -4.09 -0.04
CA PRO A 220 18.44 -5.32 -0.79
C PRO A 220 19.11 -6.44 0.04
N ASP A 221 19.85 -6.11 1.10
CA ASP A 221 20.40 -7.07 2.08
C ASP A 221 19.35 -7.66 3.02
N ALA A 222 18.21 -6.99 3.18
CA ALA A 222 17.06 -7.46 3.95
C ALA A 222 15.92 -7.99 3.08
N TYR A 223 16.09 -7.97 1.78
CA TYR A 223 15.18 -8.56 0.82
C TYR A 223 15.58 -10.03 0.61
N PHE A 224 14.90 -10.95 1.28
CA PHE A 224 15.20 -12.37 1.24
C PHE A 224 14.43 -13.09 0.12
N VAL A 225 15.11 -14.00 -0.57
CA VAL A 225 14.54 -14.87 -1.60
C VAL A 225 14.86 -16.34 -1.33
N ALA A 226 13.90 -17.19 -1.65
CA ALA A 226 14.03 -18.65 -1.56
C ALA A 226 14.14 -19.25 -2.96
N LEU A 227 15.09 -20.18 -3.15
CA LEU A 227 15.38 -20.85 -4.41
C LEU A 227 15.24 -22.37 -4.25
N ASP A 228 14.71 -23.01 -5.30
CA ASP A 228 14.78 -24.44 -5.54
C ASP A 228 15.64 -24.65 -6.80
N GLY A 229 16.91 -25.02 -6.62
CA GLY A 229 17.90 -24.95 -7.68
C GLY A 229 18.04 -23.53 -8.25
N ALA A 230 17.75 -23.35 -9.54
CA ALA A 230 17.79 -22.05 -10.21
C ALA A 230 16.45 -21.29 -10.15
N ARG A 231 15.40 -21.88 -9.57
CA ARG A 231 14.06 -21.28 -9.56
C ARG A 231 13.80 -20.50 -8.29
N TYR A 232 13.44 -19.23 -8.42
CA TYR A 232 12.94 -18.43 -7.28
C TYR A 232 11.50 -18.83 -6.93
N VAL A 233 11.25 -19.16 -5.67
CA VAL A 233 9.99 -19.77 -5.21
C VAL A 233 9.34 -19.06 -4.03
N GLY A 234 10.06 -18.17 -3.36
CA GLY A 234 9.55 -17.39 -2.24
C GLY A 234 10.31 -16.09 -2.04
N VAL A 235 9.64 -15.09 -1.50
CA VAL A 235 10.17 -13.74 -1.31
C VAL A 235 9.65 -13.13 -0.01
N SER A 236 10.51 -12.33 0.66
CA SER A 236 10.09 -11.38 1.70
C SER A 236 10.91 -10.11 1.53
N SER A 237 10.25 -9.03 1.12
CA SER A 237 10.87 -7.72 0.96
C SER A 237 10.58 -6.82 2.16
N VAL A 238 11.56 -6.01 2.54
CA VAL A 238 11.43 -4.98 3.58
C VAL A 238 12.13 -3.71 3.12
N ARG A 239 11.60 -2.56 3.56
CA ARG A 239 12.16 -1.24 3.27
C ARG A 239 12.14 -0.37 4.54
N ARG A 240 12.89 0.72 4.56
CA ARG A 240 12.83 1.73 5.61
C ARG A 240 11.46 2.44 5.57
N ASP A 241 10.88 2.65 6.74
CA ASP A 241 9.58 3.33 6.91
C ASP A 241 9.69 4.53 7.88
N GLY A 242 10.87 4.74 8.45
CA GLY A 242 11.24 5.77 9.39
C GLY A 242 12.72 5.66 9.74
N GLU A 243 13.14 6.33 10.80
CA GLU A 243 14.54 6.34 11.23
C GLU A 243 14.98 4.94 11.72
N ASP A 244 14.16 4.28 12.53
CA ASP A 244 14.40 2.97 13.14
C ASP A 244 13.29 1.95 12.87
N THR A 245 12.35 2.27 11.98
CA THR A 245 11.20 1.43 11.63
C THR A 245 11.31 0.90 10.21
N LEU A 246 10.79 -0.31 10.02
CA LEU A 246 10.78 -1.03 8.75
C LEU A 246 9.34 -1.35 8.34
N ARG A 247 9.12 -1.50 7.03
CA ARG A 247 7.85 -1.98 6.47
C ARG A 247 8.09 -3.18 5.56
N ILE A 248 7.37 -4.27 5.81
CA ILE A 248 7.33 -5.39 4.87
C ILE A 248 6.50 -4.97 3.66
N GLY A 249 7.12 -5.03 2.47
CA GLY A 249 6.46 -4.75 1.21
C GLY A 249 5.63 -5.94 0.72
N ILE A 250 6.23 -7.13 0.75
CA ILE A 250 5.57 -8.39 0.41
C ILE A 250 6.23 -9.56 1.12
N THR A 251 5.44 -10.54 1.49
CA THR A 251 5.90 -11.90 1.78
C THR A 251 5.03 -12.88 0.99
N GLY A 252 5.64 -13.68 0.12
CA GLY A 252 4.92 -14.59 -0.74
C GLY A 252 5.72 -15.85 -1.06
N VAL A 253 4.99 -16.94 -1.33
CA VAL A 253 5.55 -18.24 -1.75
C VAL A 253 4.65 -18.81 -2.84
N LEU A 254 5.27 -19.28 -3.94
CA LEU A 254 4.55 -19.89 -5.05
C LEU A 254 3.66 -21.07 -4.57
N PRO A 255 2.48 -21.28 -5.15
CA PRO A 255 1.50 -22.27 -4.67
C PRO A 255 2.09 -23.65 -4.40
N GLY A 256 2.90 -24.21 -5.30
CA GLY A 256 3.51 -25.53 -5.18
C GLY A 256 4.55 -25.67 -4.05
N TYR A 257 4.97 -24.57 -3.43
CA TYR A 257 5.99 -24.52 -2.37
C TYR A 257 5.43 -24.10 -1.01
N ARG A 258 4.13 -23.83 -0.93
CA ARG A 258 3.45 -23.43 0.32
C ARG A 258 3.44 -24.56 1.36
N ARG A 259 3.23 -24.21 2.63
CA ARG A 259 3.13 -25.12 3.80
C ARG A 259 4.43 -25.87 4.15
N ARG A 260 5.58 -25.47 3.57
CA ARG A 260 6.91 -26.02 3.86
C ARG A 260 7.71 -25.20 4.89
N GLY A 261 7.15 -24.10 5.42
CA GLY A 261 7.85 -23.23 6.39
C GLY A 261 8.62 -22.07 5.74
N ILE A 262 8.65 -21.98 4.39
CA ILE A 262 9.45 -20.98 3.65
C ILE A 262 9.08 -19.56 4.06
N ALA A 263 7.80 -19.16 3.98
CA ALA A 263 7.37 -17.81 4.35
C ALA A 263 7.78 -17.45 5.79
N ARG A 264 7.63 -18.41 6.73
CA ARG A 264 8.05 -18.22 8.13
C ARG A 264 9.57 -17.98 8.24
N LEU A 265 10.38 -18.78 7.54
CA LEU A 265 11.83 -18.63 7.56
C LEU A 265 12.25 -17.27 6.97
N LEU A 266 11.70 -16.88 5.83
CA LEU A 266 11.95 -15.58 5.22
C LEU A 266 11.62 -14.44 6.20
N THR A 267 10.46 -14.47 6.85
CA THR A 267 10.04 -13.42 7.81
C THR A 267 10.96 -13.36 9.02
N VAL A 268 11.33 -14.49 9.62
CA VAL A 268 12.23 -14.47 10.80
C VAL A 268 13.68 -14.09 10.42
N ARG A 269 14.09 -14.29 9.16
CA ARG A 269 15.36 -13.75 8.64
C ARG A 269 15.29 -12.21 8.54
N VAL A 270 14.16 -11.64 8.14
CA VAL A 270 13.93 -10.18 8.21
C VAL A 270 14.03 -9.70 9.66
N HIS A 271 13.45 -10.42 10.63
CA HIS A 271 13.58 -10.06 12.06
C HIS A 271 15.03 -10.09 12.53
N ALA A 272 15.80 -11.09 12.13
CA ALA A 272 17.21 -11.20 12.50
C ALA A 272 18.03 -10.04 11.92
N TRP A 273 17.78 -9.70 10.67
CA TRP A 273 18.41 -8.54 10.03
C TRP A 273 18.05 -7.23 10.74
N ALA A 274 16.75 -7.01 10.99
CA ALA A 274 16.25 -5.82 11.69
C ALA A 274 16.88 -5.66 13.08
N LYS A 275 16.98 -6.75 13.82
CA LYS A 275 17.62 -6.75 15.15
C LYS A 275 19.11 -6.42 15.08
N ALA A 276 19.82 -6.97 14.11
CA ALA A 276 21.25 -6.72 13.91
C ALA A 276 21.55 -5.26 13.49
N HIS A 277 20.55 -4.58 12.88
CA HIS A 277 20.68 -3.21 12.41
C HIS A 277 19.96 -2.17 13.28
N GLY A 278 19.55 -2.56 14.51
CA GLY A 278 19.02 -1.64 15.51
C GLY A 278 17.61 -1.13 15.23
N SER A 279 16.84 -1.80 14.35
CA SER A 279 15.45 -1.42 14.13
C SER A 279 14.59 -1.73 15.36
N SER A 280 13.65 -0.84 15.67
CA SER A 280 12.73 -0.98 16.80
C SER A 280 11.50 -1.82 16.46
N GLU A 281 10.91 -1.58 15.28
CA GLU A 281 9.64 -2.16 14.87
C GLU A 281 9.62 -2.52 13.38
N ILE A 282 8.79 -3.51 13.06
CA ILE A 282 8.40 -3.86 11.69
C ILE A 282 6.90 -3.72 11.54
N HIS A 283 6.49 -2.93 10.55
CA HIS A 283 5.11 -2.74 10.13
C HIS A 283 4.78 -3.64 8.95
N THR A 284 3.56 -4.13 8.90
CA THR A 284 3.02 -4.87 7.75
C THR A 284 1.52 -4.65 7.61
N GLU A 285 1.03 -4.85 6.40
CA GLU A 285 -0.39 -4.74 6.09
C GLU A 285 -0.88 -6.04 5.45
N THR A 286 -2.03 -6.54 5.89
CA THR A 286 -2.58 -7.80 5.41
C THR A 286 -4.08 -7.66 5.20
N THR A 287 -4.58 -8.09 4.05
CA THR A 287 -6.02 -8.07 3.78
C THR A 287 -6.73 -9.27 4.42
N LYS A 288 -8.03 -9.13 4.69
CA LYS A 288 -8.85 -10.20 5.31
C LYS A 288 -8.88 -11.49 4.49
N GLU A 289 -8.67 -11.39 3.17
CA GLU A 289 -8.64 -12.53 2.25
C GLU A 289 -7.34 -13.35 2.39
N SER A 290 -6.26 -12.71 2.82
CA SER A 290 -4.95 -13.36 3.00
C SER A 290 -4.87 -14.13 4.33
N THR A 291 -5.80 -15.08 4.55
CA THR A 291 -5.95 -15.79 5.83
C THR A 291 -4.67 -16.51 6.28
N ALA A 292 -3.90 -17.06 5.33
CA ALA A 292 -2.64 -17.74 5.63
C ALA A 292 -1.57 -16.74 6.15
N MET A 293 -1.53 -15.52 5.61
CA MET A 293 -0.62 -14.47 6.09
C MET A 293 -1.06 -13.93 7.44
N LEU A 294 -2.36 -13.72 7.66
CA LEU A 294 -2.90 -13.34 8.97
C LEU A 294 -2.50 -14.37 10.04
N ALA A 295 -2.68 -15.67 9.76
CA ALA A 295 -2.28 -16.74 10.67
C ALA A 295 -0.76 -16.81 10.90
N LEU A 296 0.05 -16.55 9.86
CA LEU A 296 1.50 -16.47 10.00
C LEU A 296 1.89 -15.29 10.89
N ASN A 297 1.38 -14.10 10.62
CA ASN A 297 1.67 -12.89 11.39
C ASN A 297 1.24 -13.03 12.85
N ASP A 298 0.05 -13.57 13.11
CA ASP A 298 -0.42 -13.87 14.47
C ASP A 298 0.56 -14.82 15.19
N SER A 299 0.97 -15.93 14.53
CA SER A 299 1.93 -16.90 15.08
C SER A 299 3.35 -16.35 15.31
N LEU A 300 3.67 -15.21 14.68
CA LEU A 300 4.92 -14.47 14.85
C LEU A 300 4.76 -13.29 15.83
N GLY A 301 3.55 -13.09 16.37
CA GLY A 301 3.25 -12.08 17.37
C GLY A 301 3.14 -10.66 16.80
N TYR A 302 2.51 -10.50 15.64
CA TYR A 302 2.16 -9.21 15.07
C TYR A 302 0.72 -8.82 15.48
N PRO A 303 0.50 -8.02 16.52
CA PRO A 303 -0.82 -7.53 16.86
C PRO A 303 -1.38 -6.62 15.77
N ILE A 304 -2.70 -6.68 15.58
CA ILE A 304 -3.42 -5.69 14.77
C ILE A 304 -3.50 -4.39 15.58
N VAL A 305 -2.99 -3.31 15.01
CA VAL A 305 -2.97 -1.98 15.64
C VAL A 305 -3.97 -1.01 15.01
N ALA A 306 -4.36 -1.25 13.76
CA ALA A 306 -5.38 -0.49 13.06
C ALA A 306 -6.04 -1.34 11.97
N SER A 307 -7.22 -0.91 11.50
CA SER A 307 -7.87 -1.49 10.33
C SER A 307 -8.62 -0.44 9.53
N TRP A 308 -8.81 -0.71 8.25
CA TRP A 308 -9.63 0.10 7.36
C TRP A 308 -10.31 -0.77 6.31
N GLY A 309 -11.53 -0.37 5.95
CA GLY A 309 -12.31 -1.02 4.91
C GLY A 309 -11.95 -0.50 3.53
N GLY A 310 -11.94 -1.39 2.55
CA GLY A 310 -11.94 -1.08 1.13
C GLY A 310 -13.35 -1.18 0.57
N TYR A 311 -13.83 -0.11 -0.03
CA TYR A 311 -15.21 0.03 -0.47
C TYR A 311 -15.30 0.22 -1.98
N GLU A 312 -16.35 -0.32 -2.57
CA GLU A 312 -16.70 -0.10 -3.97
C GLU A 312 -18.12 0.45 -4.10
N LEU A 313 -18.29 1.36 -5.07
CA LEU A 313 -19.58 1.78 -5.60
C LEU A 313 -19.61 1.42 -7.08
N ARG A 314 -20.58 0.60 -7.49
CA ARG A 314 -20.89 0.38 -8.91
C ARG A 314 -21.72 1.56 -9.40
N LEU A 315 -21.21 2.23 -10.40
CA LEU A 315 -21.87 3.33 -11.07
C LEU A 315 -22.69 2.69 -12.21
N GLY A 316 -24.00 2.93 -12.20
CA GLY A 316 -24.85 2.45 -13.28
C GLY A 316 -24.38 3.02 -14.61
N GLY A 317 -24.25 2.16 -15.63
CA GLY A 317 -24.02 2.58 -17.00
C GLY A 317 -25.26 3.28 -17.59
#